data_b5aced75441b682ebbeb89d2e63d363e
#
_entry.id   b5aced75441b682ebbeb89d2e63d363e
#
_cell.length_a   1.000
_cell.length_b   1.000
_cell.length_c   1.000
_cell.angle_alpha   90.00
_cell.angle_beta   90.00
_cell.angle_gamma   90.00
#
_symmetry.space_group_name_H-M   'P 1'
#
loop_
_entity.id
_entity.type
_entity.pdbx_description
1 polymer ?
#
loop_
_entity_poly.entity_id
_entity_poly.type
_entity_poly.pdbx_seq_one_letter_code
_entity_poly.pdbx_strand_id
1 'polypeptide(L)'
;MHAALQQENERLADANRRAKRLYDNMPDIVREEEILKMKMRVHDDIGHTLLAARRALRHEHDLARLRSEAAKWESSISLLCRAQQENAAEDPLSYMQRRAAVLGAAVQLRGAYPAARATRELYALILRECTSNGVRHAGATELYADSEHRPQAWHLCITNNGAPPRAEIKEGGGLSSLRRRIEKAGGTVTVHSLPVFVLEVTLPDKESTYDTRYDR
;
A
#
# COMPACT_ATOMS: atom_id res chain seq x y z
N MET A 1 -27.27 10.66 35.36
CA MET A 1 -27.03 9.22 35.35
C MET A 1 -27.34 8.58 33.98
N HIS A 2 -28.50 8.82 33.36
CA HIS A 2 -28.83 8.24 32.04
C HIS A 2 -27.87 8.59 30.89
N ALA A 3 -27.44 9.85 30.78
CA ALA A 3 -26.52 10.28 29.72
C ALA A 3 -25.11 9.61 29.79
N ALA A 4 -24.61 9.40 31.01
CA ALA A 4 -23.33 8.71 31.20
C ALA A 4 -23.40 7.22 30.83
N LEU A 5 -24.53 6.57 31.12
CA LEU A 5 -24.80 5.19 30.74
C LEU A 5 -24.98 5.04 29.22
N GLN A 6 -25.62 5.98 28.56
CA GLN A 6 -25.74 6.00 27.12
C GLN A 6 -24.38 6.16 26.43
N GLN A 7 -23.57 7.10 26.92
CA GLN A 7 -22.23 7.33 26.38
C GLN A 7 -21.31 6.11 26.54
N GLU A 8 -21.41 5.40 27.68
CA GLU A 8 -20.64 4.17 27.91
C GLU A 8 -21.12 3.01 27.02
N ASN A 9 -22.44 2.87 26.83
CA ASN A 9 -23.01 1.89 25.92
C ASN A 9 -22.60 2.14 24.47
N GLU A 10 -22.53 3.39 24.02
CA GLU A 10 -22.03 3.75 22.68
C GLU A 10 -20.54 3.41 22.53
N ARG A 11 -19.73 3.70 23.54
CA ARG A 11 -18.29 3.33 23.56
C ARG A 11 -18.08 1.81 23.49
N LEU A 12 -18.86 1.06 24.26
CA LEU A 12 -18.80 -0.40 24.26
C LEU A 12 -19.26 -0.98 22.91
N ALA A 13 -20.31 -0.41 22.32
CA ALA A 13 -20.78 -0.81 21.00
C ALA A 13 -19.74 -0.52 19.90
N ASP A 14 -19.04 0.60 19.98
CA ASP A 14 -17.95 0.91 19.07
C ASP A 14 -16.72 0.00 19.26
N ALA A 15 -16.35 -0.26 20.51
CA ALA A 15 -15.29 -1.20 20.82
C ALA A 15 -15.60 -2.62 20.31
N ASN A 16 -16.84 -3.07 20.51
CA ASN A 16 -17.30 -4.37 20.00
C ASN A 16 -17.31 -4.44 18.47
N ARG A 17 -17.73 -3.38 17.79
CA ARG A 17 -17.65 -3.29 16.31
C ARG A 17 -16.22 -3.37 15.81
N ARG A 18 -15.28 -2.69 16.48
CA ARG A 18 -13.85 -2.75 16.16
C ARG A 18 -13.27 -4.15 16.40
N ALA A 19 -13.56 -4.75 17.54
CA ALA A 19 -13.12 -6.09 17.88
C ALA A 19 -13.63 -7.13 16.89
N LYS A 20 -14.90 -7.05 16.50
CA LYS A 20 -15.50 -7.93 15.50
C LYS A 20 -14.82 -7.79 14.13
N ARG A 21 -14.57 -6.55 13.66
CA ARG A 21 -13.85 -6.30 12.41
C ARG A 21 -12.44 -6.88 12.43
N LEU A 22 -11.72 -6.75 13.56
CA LEU A 22 -10.39 -7.35 13.72
C LEU A 22 -10.48 -8.88 13.67
N TYR A 23 -11.48 -9.47 14.32
CA TYR A 23 -11.66 -10.92 14.32
C TYR A 23 -12.01 -11.46 12.92
N ASP A 24 -12.92 -10.78 12.21
CA ASP A 24 -13.33 -11.15 10.86
C ASP A 24 -12.16 -11.05 9.85
N ASN A 25 -11.17 -10.17 10.13
CA ASN A 25 -9.97 -9.97 9.29
C ASN A 25 -8.74 -10.75 9.79
N MET A 26 -8.85 -11.54 10.86
CA MET A 26 -7.74 -12.31 11.43
C MET A 26 -7.06 -13.23 10.38
N PRO A 27 -7.80 -13.93 9.50
CA PRO A 27 -7.17 -14.77 8.47
C PRO A 27 -6.27 -13.99 7.52
N ASP A 28 -6.67 -12.77 7.17
CA ASP A 28 -5.88 -11.90 6.28
C ASP A 28 -4.64 -11.35 6.99
N ILE A 29 -4.74 -11.04 8.29
CA ILE A 29 -3.60 -10.61 9.12
C ILE A 29 -2.56 -11.74 9.20
N VAL A 30 -3.01 -12.96 9.48
CA VAL A 30 -2.12 -14.13 9.56
C VAL A 30 -1.44 -14.39 8.22
N ARG A 31 -2.20 -14.33 7.12
CA ARG A 31 -1.66 -14.50 5.77
C ARG A 31 -0.60 -13.46 5.42
N GLU A 32 -0.83 -12.19 5.79
CA GLU A 32 0.14 -11.12 5.55
C GLU A 32 1.40 -11.27 6.39
N GLU A 33 1.25 -11.68 7.64
CA GLU A 33 2.38 -11.96 8.51
C GLU A 33 3.22 -13.12 7.97
N GLU A 34 2.58 -14.17 7.46
CA GLU A 34 3.26 -15.29 6.79
C GLU A 34 4.00 -14.84 5.52
N ILE A 35 3.37 -14.01 4.69
CA ILE A 35 4.02 -13.44 3.49
C ILE A 35 5.21 -12.57 3.89
N LEU A 36 5.08 -11.76 4.94
CA LEU A 36 6.18 -10.93 5.43
C LEU A 36 7.33 -11.79 5.97
N LYS A 37 7.03 -12.80 6.77
CA LYS A 37 8.02 -13.78 7.26
C LYS A 37 8.71 -14.51 6.11
N MET A 38 7.95 -14.86 5.07
CA MET A 38 8.50 -15.49 3.87
C MET A 38 9.44 -14.54 3.12
N LYS A 39 9.04 -13.27 2.92
CA LYS A 39 9.89 -12.24 2.28
C LYS A 39 11.18 -12.00 3.06
N MET A 40 11.12 -11.94 4.38
CA MET A 40 12.31 -11.80 5.22
C MET A 40 13.23 -13.02 5.09
N ARG A 41 12.68 -14.22 5.14
CA ARG A 41 13.44 -15.47 4.97
C ARG A 41 14.15 -15.53 3.63
N VAL A 42 13.44 -15.21 2.54
CA VAL A 42 14.03 -15.15 1.20
C VAL A 42 15.12 -14.09 1.10
N HIS A 43 14.90 -12.91 1.69
CA HIS A 43 15.93 -11.87 1.72
C HIS A 43 17.20 -12.35 2.45
N ASP A 44 17.05 -13.02 3.59
CA ASP A 44 18.17 -13.56 4.36
C ASP A 44 18.87 -14.71 3.60
N ASP A 45 18.10 -15.60 3.00
CA ASP A 45 18.62 -16.69 2.16
C ASP A 45 19.40 -16.14 0.97
N ILE A 46 18.91 -15.09 0.30
CA ILE A 46 19.61 -14.37 -0.78
C ILE A 46 20.92 -13.77 -0.26
N GLY A 47 20.89 -13.11 0.89
CA GLY A 47 22.08 -12.52 1.50
C GLY A 47 23.15 -13.57 1.82
N HIS A 48 22.76 -14.66 2.44
CA HIS A 48 23.66 -15.77 2.78
C HIS A 48 24.26 -16.42 1.54
N THR A 49 23.46 -16.63 0.50
CA THR A 49 23.94 -17.32 -0.71
C THR A 49 24.81 -16.41 -1.57
N LEU A 50 24.54 -15.11 -1.63
CA LEU A 50 25.46 -14.16 -2.28
C LEU A 50 26.84 -14.16 -1.59
N LEU A 51 26.85 -14.23 -0.25
CA LEU A 51 28.11 -14.33 0.50
C LEU A 51 28.80 -15.67 0.26
N ALA A 52 28.05 -16.76 0.18
CA ALA A 52 28.59 -18.09 -0.13
C ALA A 52 29.14 -18.16 -1.57
N ALA A 53 28.39 -17.65 -2.54
CA ALA A 53 28.86 -17.54 -3.93
C ALA A 53 30.14 -16.70 -4.06
N ARG A 54 30.18 -15.53 -3.38
CA ARG A 54 31.36 -14.67 -3.33
C ARG A 54 32.58 -15.37 -2.72
N ARG A 55 32.38 -16.20 -1.68
CA ARG A 55 33.44 -17.02 -1.09
C ARG A 55 33.89 -18.15 -2.03
N ALA A 56 32.94 -18.85 -2.66
CA ALA A 56 33.26 -19.91 -3.62
C ALA A 56 34.00 -19.40 -4.85
N LEU A 57 33.69 -18.21 -5.35
CA LEU A 57 34.42 -17.56 -6.45
C LEU A 57 35.84 -17.11 -6.05
N ARG A 58 36.10 -16.92 -4.76
CA ARG A 58 37.43 -16.56 -4.25
C ARG A 58 38.35 -17.76 -3.93
N HIS A 59 37.75 -18.91 -3.59
CA HIS A 59 38.42 -20.12 -3.11
C HIS A 59 37.96 -21.34 -3.88
N GLU A 60 38.46 -21.48 -5.12
CA GLU A 60 38.41 -22.69 -5.99
C GLU A 60 37.12 -23.58 -5.91
N HIS A 61 36.31 -23.46 -6.97
CA HIS A 61 35.72 -24.54 -7.78
C HIS A 61 34.83 -25.61 -7.13
N ASP A 62 34.00 -25.29 -6.13
CA ASP A 62 32.93 -26.21 -5.71
C ASP A 62 31.64 -25.95 -6.50
N LEU A 63 31.64 -26.33 -7.79
CA LEU A 63 30.50 -26.23 -8.69
C LEU A 63 29.27 -27.00 -8.21
N ALA A 64 29.47 -28.08 -7.46
CA ALA A 64 28.36 -28.88 -6.90
C ALA A 64 27.61 -28.09 -5.82
N ARG A 65 28.35 -27.39 -4.97
CA ARG A 65 27.77 -26.55 -3.91
C ARG A 65 27.05 -25.32 -4.47
N LEU A 66 27.62 -24.69 -5.49
CA LEU A 66 26.98 -23.57 -6.19
C LEU A 66 25.67 -23.98 -6.87
N ARG A 67 25.62 -25.19 -7.49
CA ARG A 67 24.37 -25.73 -8.08
C ARG A 67 23.30 -26.00 -7.02
N SER A 68 23.70 -26.57 -5.88
CA SER A 68 22.77 -26.83 -4.76
C SER A 68 22.18 -25.53 -4.20
N GLU A 69 22.98 -24.50 -4.02
CA GLU A 69 22.53 -23.19 -3.57
C GLU A 69 21.62 -22.50 -4.60
N ALA A 70 21.96 -22.59 -5.90
CA ALA A 70 21.13 -22.06 -6.99
C ALA A 70 19.74 -22.73 -7.05
N ALA A 71 19.64 -24.04 -6.82
CA ALA A 71 18.38 -24.76 -6.77
C ALA A 71 17.49 -24.31 -5.60
N LYS A 72 18.07 -24.01 -4.43
CA LYS A 72 17.33 -23.42 -3.31
C LYS A 72 16.77 -22.04 -3.66
N TRP A 73 17.53 -21.24 -4.38
CA TRP A 73 17.09 -19.92 -4.87
C TRP A 73 15.90 -20.03 -5.80
N GLU A 74 16.00 -20.91 -6.78
CA GLU A 74 14.94 -21.13 -7.77
C GLU A 74 13.63 -21.52 -7.09
N SER A 75 13.69 -22.39 -6.07
CA SER A 75 12.55 -22.77 -5.25
C SER A 75 11.96 -21.58 -4.48
N SER A 76 12.81 -20.78 -3.81
CA SER A 76 12.38 -19.62 -3.02
C SER A 76 11.78 -18.51 -3.88
N ILE A 77 12.38 -18.24 -5.05
CA ILE A 77 11.86 -17.26 -6.02
C ILE A 77 10.52 -17.75 -6.58
N SER A 78 10.38 -19.04 -6.89
CA SER A 78 9.14 -19.61 -7.40
C SER A 78 7.98 -19.47 -6.41
N LEU A 79 8.23 -19.66 -5.11
CA LEU A 79 7.25 -19.43 -4.06
C LEU A 79 6.82 -17.96 -3.95
N LEU A 80 7.78 -17.02 -4.06
CA LEU A 80 7.46 -15.59 -4.08
C LEU A 80 6.68 -15.19 -5.32
N CYS A 81 7.02 -15.71 -6.50
CA CYS A 81 6.31 -15.44 -7.73
C CYS A 81 4.85 -15.95 -7.67
N ARG A 82 4.62 -17.13 -7.09
CA ARG A 82 3.24 -17.65 -6.89
C ARG A 82 2.43 -16.75 -5.97
N ALA A 83 3.00 -16.35 -4.82
CA ALA A 83 2.35 -15.44 -3.89
C ALA A 83 2.05 -14.05 -4.51
N GLN A 84 2.89 -13.60 -5.44
CA GLN A 84 2.63 -12.36 -6.20
C GLN A 84 1.59 -12.55 -7.30
N GLN A 85 1.54 -13.70 -7.97
CA GLN A 85 0.57 -13.99 -9.02
C GLN A 85 -0.86 -14.09 -8.47
N GLU A 86 -1.06 -14.67 -7.30
CA GLU A 86 -2.36 -14.68 -6.63
C GLU A 86 -2.87 -13.25 -6.33
N ASN A 87 -1.98 -12.35 -5.93
CA ASN A 87 -2.29 -10.94 -5.73
C ASN A 87 -2.43 -10.15 -7.04
N ALA A 88 -1.83 -10.65 -8.14
CA ALA A 88 -1.88 -9.99 -9.45
C ALA A 88 -3.21 -10.16 -10.17
N ALA A 89 -4.04 -11.13 -9.78
CA ALA A 89 -5.36 -11.33 -10.36
C ALA A 89 -6.41 -10.37 -9.80
N GLU A 90 -6.17 -9.79 -8.63
CA GLU A 90 -7.10 -8.88 -7.97
C GLU A 90 -6.88 -7.42 -8.40
N ASP A 91 -7.97 -6.65 -8.39
CA ASP A 91 -7.89 -5.21 -8.58
C ASP A 91 -7.12 -4.54 -7.42
N PRO A 92 -6.07 -3.72 -7.72
CA PRO A 92 -5.23 -3.10 -6.71
C PRO A 92 -6.00 -2.26 -5.68
N LEU A 93 -7.08 -1.57 -6.09
CA LEU A 93 -7.87 -0.74 -5.20
C LEU A 93 -8.74 -1.59 -4.27
N SER A 94 -9.36 -2.64 -4.78
CA SER A 94 -10.13 -3.60 -3.98
C SER A 94 -9.24 -4.30 -2.95
N TYR A 95 -8.05 -4.72 -3.36
CA TYR A 95 -7.04 -5.26 -2.45
C TYR A 95 -6.66 -4.26 -1.34
N MET A 96 -6.46 -2.97 -1.71
CA MET A 96 -6.13 -1.93 -0.74
C MET A 96 -7.26 -1.67 0.26
N GLN A 97 -8.54 -1.67 -0.18
CA GLN A 97 -9.69 -1.51 0.71
C GLN A 97 -9.76 -2.64 1.75
N ARG A 98 -9.52 -3.88 1.35
CA ARG A 98 -9.47 -5.01 2.29
C ARG A 98 -8.32 -4.86 3.29
N ARG A 99 -7.14 -4.45 2.84
CA ARG A 99 -6.00 -4.19 3.73
C ARG A 99 -6.25 -3.08 4.73
N ALA A 100 -6.93 -2.02 4.33
CA ALA A 100 -7.31 -0.94 5.24
C ALA A 100 -8.24 -1.45 6.34
N ALA A 101 -9.18 -2.35 6.00
CA ALA A 101 -10.08 -2.97 6.97
C ALA A 101 -9.32 -3.78 8.04
N VAL A 102 -8.23 -4.47 7.67
CA VAL A 102 -7.32 -5.16 8.60
C VAL A 102 -6.71 -4.18 9.61
N LEU A 103 -6.35 -2.97 9.17
CA LEU A 103 -5.84 -1.91 10.05
C LEU A 103 -6.94 -1.21 10.88
N GLY A 104 -8.19 -1.65 10.77
CA GLY A 104 -9.34 -1.05 11.45
C GLY A 104 -9.84 0.24 10.78
N ALA A 105 -9.48 0.49 9.54
CA ALA A 105 -9.92 1.65 8.77
C ALA A 105 -10.75 1.25 7.54
N ALA A 106 -11.75 2.06 7.19
CA ALA A 106 -12.49 1.93 5.93
C ALA A 106 -11.95 2.94 4.91
N VAL A 107 -11.76 2.51 3.67
CA VAL A 107 -11.42 3.41 2.56
C VAL A 107 -12.64 3.56 1.66
N GLN A 108 -13.17 4.77 1.59
CA GLN A 108 -14.29 5.12 0.72
C GLN A 108 -13.75 5.72 -0.57
N LEU A 109 -13.91 4.98 -1.67
CA LEU A 109 -13.55 5.43 -3.00
C LEU A 109 -14.74 6.14 -3.64
N ARG A 110 -14.55 7.39 -4.12
CA ARG A 110 -15.59 8.21 -4.71
C ARG A 110 -15.13 8.76 -6.06
N GLY A 111 -16.08 8.91 -6.99
CA GLY A 111 -15.81 9.43 -8.33
C GLY A 111 -15.30 8.39 -9.31
N ALA A 112 -14.61 8.82 -10.37
CA ALA A 112 -14.08 7.98 -11.42
C ALA A 112 -12.63 7.57 -11.11
N TYR A 113 -12.27 6.35 -11.47
CA TYR A 113 -10.91 5.82 -11.25
C TYR A 113 -10.30 5.31 -12.55
N PRO A 114 -8.97 5.44 -12.73
CA PRO A 114 -8.30 5.00 -13.94
C PRO A 114 -8.53 3.52 -14.21
N ALA A 115 -8.66 3.15 -15.49
CA ALA A 115 -8.75 1.77 -15.92
C ALA A 115 -7.37 1.11 -15.96
N ALA A 116 -6.33 1.88 -16.29
CA ALA A 116 -4.96 1.38 -16.40
C ALA A 116 -4.44 0.80 -15.08
N ARG A 117 -4.07 -0.47 -15.11
CA ARG A 117 -3.60 -1.22 -13.92
C ARG A 117 -2.43 -0.51 -13.21
N ALA A 118 -1.44 -0.01 -13.98
CA ALA A 118 -0.28 0.67 -13.41
C ALA A 118 -0.65 1.92 -12.60
N THR A 119 -1.65 2.70 -13.07
CA THR A 119 -2.16 3.86 -12.36
C THR A 119 -2.95 3.46 -11.11
N ARG A 120 -3.73 2.36 -11.20
CA ARG A 120 -4.44 1.80 -10.04
C ARG A 120 -3.49 1.27 -8.96
N GLU A 121 -2.37 0.65 -9.36
CA GLU A 121 -1.31 0.21 -8.44
C GLU A 121 -0.65 1.40 -7.72
N LEU A 122 -0.43 2.50 -8.42
CA LEU A 122 0.08 3.73 -7.80
C LEU A 122 -0.95 4.35 -6.84
N TYR A 123 -2.24 4.36 -7.21
CA TYR A 123 -3.32 4.79 -6.32
C TYR A 123 -3.40 3.91 -5.07
N ALA A 124 -3.32 2.60 -5.20
CA ALA A 124 -3.30 1.67 -4.07
C ALA A 124 -2.10 1.92 -3.14
N LEU A 125 -0.93 2.26 -3.70
CA LEU A 125 0.24 2.65 -2.92
C LEU A 125 0.01 3.94 -2.14
N ILE A 126 -0.60 4.96 -2.78
CA ILE A 126 -0.94 6.24 -2.16
C ILE A 126 -1.93 6.01 -1.00
N LEU A 127 -3.00 5.27 -1.26
CA LEU A 127 -4.01 4.94 -0.26
C LEU A 127 -3.42 4.17 0.92
N ARG A 128 -2.51 3.21 0.66
CA ARG A 128 -1.83 2.45 1.71
C ARG A 128 -1.05 3.37 2.66
N GLU A 129 -0.28 4.29 2.10
CA GLU A 129 0.52 5.23 2.89
C GLU A 129 -0.38 6.16 3.71
N CYS A 130 -1.43 6.71 3.09
CA CYS A 130 -2.38 7.59 3.78
C CYS A 130 -3.16 6.84 4.86
N THR A 131 -3.57 5.59 4.62
CA THR A 131 -4.25 4.76 5.62
C THR A 131 -3.36 4.50 6.82
N SER A 132 -2.13 4.05 6.57
CA SER A 132 -1.15 3.78 7.63
C SER A 132 -0.88 5.02 8.48
N ASN A 133 -0.70 6.16 7.83
CA ASN A 133 -0.43 7.42 8.51
C ASN A 133 -1.67 7.94 9.25
N GLY A 134 -2.86 7.88 8.65
CA GLY A 134 -4.12 8.28 9.25
C GLY A 134 -4.42 7.48 10.52
N VAL A 135 -4.31 6.16 10.45
CA VAL A 135 -4.53 5.29 11.61
C VAL A 135 -3.50 5.55 12.71
N ARG A 136 -2.22 5.60 12.34
CA ARG A 136 -1.12 5.70 13.32
C ARG A 136 -1.02 7.06 13.99
N HIS A 137 -1.20 8.14 13.24
CA HIS A 137 -0.91 9.50 13.71
C HIS A 137 -2.18 10.29 14.04
N ALA A 138 -3.30 10.02 13.37
CA ALA A 138 -4.55 10.73 13.55
C ALA A 138 -5.65 9.90 14.22
N GLY A 139 -5.43 8.60 14.45
CA GLY A 139 -6.47 7.69 14.95
C GLY A 139 -7.66 7.57 13.99
N ALA A 140 -7.42 7.76 12.69
CA ALA A 140 -8.47 7.71 11.68
C ALA A 140 -9.06 6.30 11.58
N THR A 141 -10.38 6.25 11.41
CA THR A 141 -11.13 5.00 11.12
C THR A 141 -11.72 5.00 9.72
N GLU A 142 -11.70 6.15 9.04
CA GLU A 142 -12.18 6.29 7.66
C GLU A 142 -11.23 7.18 6.87
N LEU A 143 -10.94 6.78 5.64
CA LEU A 143 -10.29 7.58 4.63
C LEU A 143 -11.27 7.80 3.49
N TYR A 144 -11.29 9.01 2.98
CA TYR A 144 -12.06 9.42 1.81
C TYR A 144 -11.08 9.69 0.67
N ALA A 145 -11.31 9.04 -0.45
CA ALA A 145 -10.49 9.18 -1.64
C ALA A 145 -11.40 9.58 -2.81
N ASP A 146 -11.37 10.85 -3.13
CA ASP A 146 -12.13 11.43 -4.23
C ASP A 146 -11.25 11.49 -5.46
N SER A 147 -11.64 10.82 -6.54
CA SER A 147 -10.89 10.77 -7.80
C SER A 147 -11.71 11.32 -8.95
N GLU A 148 -11.07 12.16 -9.75
CA GLU A 148 -11.67 12.82 -10.91
C GLU A 148 -10.76 12.68 -12.12
N HIS A 149 -11.34 12.36 -13.27
CA HIS A 149 -10.66 12.45 -14.55
C HIS A 149 -10.79 13.88 -15.11
N ARG A 150 -9.67 14.54 -15.29
CA ARG A 150 -9.56 15.85 -15.93
C ARG A 150 -8.89 15.72 -17.29
N PRO A 151 -9.00 16.70 -18.18
CA PRO A 151 -8.32 16.65 -19.47
C PRO A 151 -6.83 16.33 -19.27
N GLN A 152 -6.38 15.18 -19.79
CA GLN A 152 -4.99 14.69 -19.76
C GLN A 152 -4.43 14.32 -18.39
N ALA A 153 -5.25 14.31 -17.32
CA ALA A 153 -4.78 13.97 -15.97
C ALA A 153 -5.85 13.34 -15.09
N TRP A 154 -5.42 12.51 -14.20
CA TRP A 154 -6.17 12.02 -13.06
C TRP A 154 -5.84 12.83 -11.81
N HIS A 155 -6.86 13.33 -11.15
CA HIS A 155 -6.73 14.05 -9.89
C HIS A 155 -7.29 13.21 -8.75
N LEU A 156 -6.52 13.05 -7.67
CA LEU A 156 -6.90 12.29 -6.48
C LEU A 156 -6.73 13.17 -5.26
N CYS A 157 -7.80 13.33 -4.48
CA CYS A 157 -7.81 14.05 -3.22
C CYS A 157 -8.10 13.05 -2.09
N ILE A 158 -7.26 13.02 -1.06
CA ILE A 158 -7.41 12.12 0.08
C ILE A 158 -7.51 12.90 1.37
N THR A 159 -8.53 12.58 2.14
CA THR A 159 -8.77 13.10 3.49
C THR A 159 -9.07 11.94 4.46
N ASN A 160 -9.17 12.24 5.74
CA ASN A 160 -9.56 11.25 6.75
C ASN A 160 -10.39 11.90 7.88
N ASN A 161 -11.06 11.07 8.69
CA ASN A 161 -11.85 11.50 9.84
C ASN A 161 -11.07 11.55 11.16
N GLY A 162 -9.76 11.40 11.11
CA GLY A 162 -8.92 11.43 12.31
C GLY A 162 -8.71 12.83 12.88
N ALA A 163 -7.96 12.91 13.98
CA ALA A 163 -7.60 14.19 14.58
C ALA A 163 -6.79 15.03 13.61
N PRO A 164 -7.08 16.34 13.46
CA PRO A 164 -6.31 17.21 12.60
C PRO A 164 -4.86 17.35 13.09
N PRO A 165 -3.91 17.58 12.18
CA PRO A 165 -2.53 17.82 12.55
C PRO A 165 -2.41 19.07 13.43
N ARG A 166 -1.54 19.00 14.44
CA ARG A 166 -1.28 20.13 15.36
C ARG A 166 -0.26 21.14 14.82
N ALA A 167 0.47 20.75 13.78
CA ALA A 167 1.50 21.56 13.12
C ALA A 167 1.67 21.06 11.68
N GLU A 168 2.46 21.79 10.90
CA GLU A 168 2.85 21.35 9.57
C GLU A 168 3.51 19.97 9.61
N ILE A 169 3.05 19.08 8.75
CA ILE A 169 3.59 17.73 8.62
C ILE A 169 4.96 17.81 7.93
N LYS A 170 6.00 17.44 8.64
CA LYS A 170 7.30 17.21 8.03
C LYS A 170 7.26 15.87 7.31
N GLU A 171 7.50 15.90 6.00
CA GLU A 171 7.52 14.67 5.19
C GLU A 171 8.62 13.73 5.69
N GLY A 172 8.19 12.63 6.33
CA GLY A 172 9.05 11.52 6.70
C GLY A 172 9.27 10.54 5.55
N GLY A 173 9.99 9.45 5.80
CA GLY A 173 10.40 8.47 4.79
C GLY A 173 9.26 7.93 3.90
N GLY A 174 8.04 7.72 4.45
CA GLY A 174 6.88 7.25 3.71
C GLY A 174 6.40 8.24 2.66
N LEU A 175 6.06 9.46 3.07
CA LEU A 175 5.59 10.52 2.17
C LEU A 175 6.67 10.94 1.17
N SER A 176 7.92 11.04 1.58
CA SER A 176 9.04 11.37 0.67
C SER A 176 9.27 10.28 -0.38
N SER A 177 9.11 9.00 -0.01
CA SER A 177 9.19 7.87 -0.95
C SER A 177 8.01 7.88 -1.93
N LEU A 178 6.81 8.20 -1.43
CA LEU A 178 5.60 8.34 -2.23
C LEU A 178 5.75 9.48 -3.25
N ARG A 179 6.20 10.65 -2.82
CA ARG A 179 6.49 11.80 -3.69
C ARG A 179 7.39 11.43 -4.85
N ARG A 180 8.53 10.79 -4.57
CA ARG A 180 9.47 10.34 -5.62
C ARG A 180 8.82 9.41 -6.63
N ARG A 181 7.94 8.52 -6.20
CA ARG A 181 7.25 7.59 -7.11
C ARG A 181 6.24 8.30 -8.00
N ILE A 182 5.49 9.25 -7.43
CA ILE A 182 4.53 10.08 -8.17
C ILE A 182 5.25 10.93 -9.21
N GLU A 183 6.32 11.61 -8.82
CA GLU A 183 7.15 12.44 -9.71
C GLU A 183 7.80 11.60 -10.83
N LYS A 184 8.30 10.41 -10.51
CA LYS A 184 8.80 9.46 -11.53
C LYS A 184 7.73 9.03 -12.53
N ALA A 185 6.47 8.98 -12.12
CA ALA A 185 5.34 8.70 -13.00
C ALA A 185 4.92 9.93 -13.84
N GLY A 186 5.54 11.10 -13.62
CA GLY A 186 5.21 12.37 -14.27
C GLY A 186 4.10 13.14 -13.56
N GLY A 187 3.74 12.75 -12.34
CA GLY A 187 2.70 13.39 -11.54
C GLY A 187 3.25 14.41 -10.55
N THR A 188 2.33 15.02 -9.81
CA THR A 188 2.62 15.95 -8.71
C THR A 188 1.88 15.55 -7.44
N VAL A 189 2.43 15.91 -6.28
CA VAL A 189 1.78 15.68 -4.98
C VAL A 189 1.92 16.91 -4.09
N THR A 190 0.81 17.31 -3.48
CA THR A 190 0.75 18.38 -2.49
C THR A 190 0.18 17.86 -1.19
N VAL A 191 0.82 18.19 -0.08
CA VAL A 191 0.35 17.84 1.28
C VAL A 191 -0.08 19.12 1.97
N HIS A 192 -1.36 19.20 2.30
CA HIS A 192 -1.91 20.25 3.14
C HIS A 192 -2.05 19.69 4.56
N SER A 193 -1.43 20.36 5.52
CA SER A 193 -1.42 19.90 6.91
C SER A 193 -2.50 20.55 7.75
N LEU A 194 -2.78 21.83 7.50
CA LEU A 194 -3.68 22.64 8.31
C LEU A 194 -4.76 23.29 7.44
N PRO A 195 -5.99 23.47 7.94
CA PRO A 195 -6.50 23.07 9.27
C PRO A 195 -6.79 21.57 9.39
N VAL A 196 -6.85 20.83 8.28
CA VAL A 196 -7.04 19.38 8.19
C VAL A 196 -6.04 18.78 7.22
N PHE A 197 -5.76 17.50 7.39
CA PHE A 197 -4.90 16.77 6.45
C PHE A 197 -5.62 16.58 5.11
N VAL A 198 -4.99 17.04 4.04
CA VAL A 198 -5.40 16.75 2.66
C VAL A 198 -4.16 16.39 1.85
N LEU A 199 -4.22 15.28 1.14
CA LEU A 199 -3.22 14.92 0.14
C LEU A 199 -3.85 15.04 -1.24
N GLU A 200 -3.27 15.88 -2.09
CA GLU A 200 -3.68 16.02 -3.48
C GLU A 200 -2.61 15.45 -4.40
N VAL A 201 -3.03 14.62 -5.35
CA VAL A 201 -2.15 14.01 -6.34
C VAL A 201 -2.72 14.24 -7.72
N THR A 202 -1.86 14.63 -8.65
CA THR A 202 -2.19 14.67 -10.07
C THR A 202 -1.28 13.71 -10.82
N LEU A 203 -1.86 12.81 -11.62
CA LEU A 203 -1.14 11.88 -12.46
C LEU A 203 -1.51 12.10 -13.93
N PRO A 204 -0.55 12.07 -14.87
CA PRO A 204 -0.85 12.19 -16.28
C PRO A 204 -1.68 11.00 -16.75
N ASP A 205 -2.70 11.25 -17.55
CA ASP A 205 -3.45 10.21 -18.23
C ASP A 205 -2.69 9.72 -19.45
N LYS A 206 -1.97 8.60 -19.27
CA LYS A 206 -1.17 8.01 -20.34
C LYS A 206 -2.00 7.31 -21.42
N GLU A 207 -3.31 7.09 -21.17
CA GLU A 207 -4.21 6.52 -22.19
C GLU A 207 -4.63 7.56 -23.23
N SER A 208 -4.68 8.85 -22.86
CA SER A 208 -5.03 9.94 -23.77
C SER A 208 -3.96 10.24 -24.84
N THR A 209 -2.76 9.67 -24.74
CA THR A 209 -1.66 9.99 -25.66
C THR A 209 -1.60 9.07 -26.89
N TYR A 210 -2.50 8.07 -27.01
CA TYR A 210 -2.45 7.09 -28.12
C TYR A 210 -3.45 7.31 -29.26
N ASP A 211 -4.32 8.35 -29.17
CA ASP A 211 -5.44 8.48 -30.15
C ASP A 211 -5.40 9.70 -31.09
N THR A 212 -4.22 10.21 -31.46
CA THR A 212 -4.17 11.31 -32.45
C THR A 212 -3.09 11.18 -33.54
N ARG A 213 -2.61 9.97 -33.87
CA ARG A 213 -1.62 9.84 -34.96
C ARG A 213 -1.92 8.81 -36.07
N TYR A 214 -3.13 8.33 -36.18
CA TYR A 214 -3.54 7.51 -37.33
C TYR A 214 -4.91 7.93 -37.87
N ASP A 215 -4.98 9.19 -38.33
CA ASP A 215 -6.00 9.58 -39.32
C ASP A 215 -5.47 10.75 -40.15
N ARG A 216 -4.62 10.39 -41.10
CA ARG A 216 -4.39 11.15 -42.35
C ARG A 216 -3.71 10.29 -43.39
#